data_4b074402234145c6bc54be72fd89e2ed
#
_entry.id   4b074402234145c6bc54be72fd89e2ed
#
_cell.length_a   1.000
_cell.length_b   1.000
_cell.length_c   1.000
_cell.angle_alpha   90.00
_cell.angle_beta   90.00
_cell.angle_gamma   90.00
#
_symmetry.space_group_name_H-M   'P 1'
#
loop_
_entity.id
_entity.type
_entity.pdbx_description
1 polymer ?
#
loop_
_entity_poly.entity_id
_entity_poly.type
_entity_poly.pdbx_seq_one_letter_code
_entity_poly.pdbx_strand_id
1 'polypeptide(L)'
;MDAVTRLLSDLVAIPSVNPMGRGSTGPEYLEQGVSHYLEGWFQAKGINFERQVVSPGRENLIARYESPNARRTILFDAHQDTVPADGMTIDPFKPALEAGRLYGRGACDIKGGMAAMLIAFNRLVRERPSESASVIMACTVDEEYTHLGSTRLAASIQGVDLAIVAEPTLLNIVDRHKGAVRWKVRTRGTACHSSTPALGENAIYAMARVVSALEEYASVLANSSPDPVLGPPSFSVGRIEGGISANVVPDWCEVDVDRRVIPSENADDCPRHVWDFLRTRLGDLYVYDWAEFEHPWVNMPPLVPGKAEPFLPGLCSAIECVGGRTPEVIGVPYGTDAGPLNAAGLACVVFGPGDIAQAHTRDEWIELEQVRLASEMYFEMAKALG
;
A
#
# COMPACT_ATOMS: atom_id res chain seq x y z
N MET A 1 -16.50 22.94 -13.21
CA MET A 1 -15.70 21.77 -12.69
C MET A 1 -15.20 21.03 -13.91
N ASP A 2 -13.90 20.85 -14.04
CA ASP A 2 -13.28 20.04 -15.10
C ASP A 2 -13.54 18.53 -14.90
N ALA A 3 -13.15 17.71 -15.89
CA ALA A 3 -13.47 16.28 -15.90
C ALA A 3 -12.77 15.51 -14.79
N VAL A 4 -11.51 15.82 -14.48
CA VAL A 4 -10.74 15.09 -13.45
C VAL A 4 -11.25 15.44 -12.06
N THR A 5 -11.54 16.71 -11.78
CA THR A 5 -12.13 17.16 -10.51
C THR A 5 -13.50 16.53 -10.27
N ARG A 6 -14.32 16.40 -11.32
CA ARG A 6 -15.63 15.74 -11.22
C ARG A 6 -15.47 14.26 -10.89
N LEU A 7 -14.60 13.55 -11.63
CA LEU A 7 -14.34 12.14 -11.39
C LEU A 7 -13.82 11.88 -9.98
N LEU A 8 -12.87 12.71 -9.51
CA LEU A 8 -12.37 12.63 -8.14
C LEU A 8 -13.48 12.84 -7.11
N SER A 9 -14.32 13.86 -7.32
CA SER A 9 -15.48 14.13 -6.44
C SER A 9 -16.44 12.94 -6.38
N ASP A 10 -16.74 12.33 -7.53
CA ASP A 10 -17.62 11.16 -7.61
C ASP A 10 -17.00 9.96 -6.87
N LEU A 11 -15.69 9.71 -7.05
CA LEU A 11 -14.98 8.61 -6.39
C LEU A 11 -14.92 8.80 -4.86
N VAL A 12 -14.64 10.01 -4.37
CA VAL A 12 -14.61 10.31 -2.93
C VAL A 12 -15.99 10.17 -2.29
N ALA A 13 -17.06 10.47 -3.03
CA ALA A 13 -18.43 10.33 -2.54
C ALA A 13 -18.85 8.85 -2.33
N ILE A 14 -18.08 7.89 -2.84
CA ILE A 14 -18.37 6.47 -2.71
C ILE A 14 -17.44 5.87 -1.64
N PRO A 15 -17.97 5.42 -0.49
CA PRO A 15 -17.18 4.72 0.51
C PRO A 15 -16.55 3.45 -0.03
N SER A 16 -15.32 3.17 0.38
CA SER A 16 -14.58 1.95 0.06
C SER A 16 -13.60 1.59 1.18
N VAL A 17 -14.07 1.65 2.41
CA VAL A 17 -13.26 1.48 3.61
C VAL A 17 -12.72 0.06 3.70
N ASN A 18 -11.41 -0.09 3.80
CA ASN A 18 -10.80 -1.36 4.16
C ASN A 18 -11.05 -1.65 5.63
N PRO A 19 -11.63 -2.82 5.97
CA PRO A 19 -11.89 -3.17 7.37
C PRO A 19 -10.62 -3.45 8.17
N MET A 20 -9.43 -3.54 7.56
CA MET A 20 -8.13 -3.72 8.22
C MET A 20 -8.10 -4.93 9.18
N GLY A 21 -8.67 -6.06 8.76
CA GLY A 21 -8.80 -7.26 9.60
C GLY A 21 -9.81 -7.16 10.74
N ARG A 22 -10.50 -6.03 10.90
CA ARG A 22 -11.63 -5.90 11.84
C ARG A 22 -12.84 -6.61 11.23
N GLY A 23 -13.68 -7.23 12.06
CA GLY A 23 -14.94 -7.85 11.62
C GLY A 23 -16.03 -6.86 11.21
N SER A 24 -15.66 -5.67 10.76
CA SER A 24 -16.58 -4.59 10.37
C SER A 24 -17.27 -4.92 9.06
N THR A 25 -18.58 -4.72 9.01
CA THR A 25 -19.44 -4.97 7.84
C THR A 25 -20.40 -3.79 7.66
N GLY A 26 -20.77 -3.49 6.44
CA GLY A 26 -21.68 -2.39 6.11
C GLY A 26 -21.46 -1.92 4.66
N PRO A 27 -22.35 -1.05 4.15
CA PRO A 27 -22.25 -0.54 2.77
C PRO A 27 -21.02 0.35 2.54
N GLU A 28 -20.38 0.84 3.59
CA GLU A 28 -19.18 1.67 3.55
C GLU A 28 -17.90 0.84 3.41
N TYR A 29 -17.94 -0.47 3.68
CA TYR A 29 -16.76 -1.34 3.64
C TYR A 29 -16.60 -2.03 2.30
N LEU A 30 -15.33 -2.31 1.95
CA LEU A 30 -14.88 -2.93 0.73
C LEU A 30 -15.15 -2.08 -0.53
N GLU A 31 -14.62 -2.52 -1.64
CA GLU A 31 -14.51 -1.72 -2.87
C GLU A 31 -15.72 -1.84 -3.81
N GLN A 32 -16.73 -2.65 -3.50
CA GLN A 32 -17.84 -2.94 -4.41
C GLN A 32 -18.52 -1.69 -4.99
N GLY A 33 -18.71 -0.65 -4.17
CA GLY A 33 -19.31 0.60 -4.61
C GLY A 33 -18.47 1.32 -5.67
N VAL A 34 -17.16 1.42 -5.43
CA VAL A 34 -16.20 2.02 -6.36
C VAL A 34 -16.08 1.17 -7.62
N SER A 35 -15.95 -0.16 -7.48
CA SER A 35 -15.89 -1.08 -8.63
C SER A 35 -17.12 -0.91 -9.54
N HIS A 36 -18.31 -0.86 -8.98
CA HIS A 36 -19.56 -0.64 -9.74
C HIS A 36 -19.59 0.69 -10.46
N TYR A 37 -19.13 1.76 -9.80
CA TYR A 37 -19.03 3.07 -10.43
C TYR A 37 -18.04 3.07 -11.59
N LEU A 38 -16.85 2.48 -11.40
CA LEU A 38 -15.82 2.39 -12.44
C LEU A 38 -16.28 1.57 -13.64
N GLU A 39 -17.02 0.49 -13.45
CA GLU A 39 -17.63 -0.27 -14.54
C GLU A 39 -18.57 0.58 -15.39
N GLY A 40 -19.49 1.30 -14.73
CA GLY A 40 -20.37 2.24 -15.41
C GLY A 40 -19.58 3.33 -16.15
N TRP A 41 -18.49 3.80 -15.54
CA TRP A 41 -17.61 4.81 -16.14
C TRP A 41 -16.90 4.27 -17.40
N PHE A 42 -16.35 3.04 -17.39
CA PHE A 42 -15.74 2.39 -18.55
C PHE A 42 -16.77 2.12 -19.64
N GLN A 43 -17.94 1.58 -19.30
CA GLN A 43 -19.03 1.31 -20.24
C GLN A 43 -19.51 2.59 -20.95
N ALA A 44 -19.71 3.67 -20.22
CA ALA A 44 -20.13 4.95 -20.77
C ALA A 44 -19.13 5.56 -21.77
N LYS A 45 -17.89 5.12 -21.74
CA LYS A 45 -16.80 5.52 -22.64
C LYS A 45 -16.49 4.50 -23.73
N GLY A 46 -17.22 3.38 -23.77
CA GLY A 46 -16.98 2.30 -24.71
C GLY A 46 -15.63 1.60 -24.47
N ILE A 47 -15.13 1.61 -23.25
CA ILE A 47 -13.89 0.95 -22.85
C ILE A 47 -14.21 -0.44 -22.33
N ASN A 48 -13.61 -1.46 -22.95
CA ASN A 48 -13.70 -2.83 -22.45
C ASN A 48 -12.82 -3.02 -21.21
N PHE A 49 -13.33 -3.77 -20.25
CA PHE A 49 -12.62 -4.12 -19.03
C PHE A 49 -12.90 -5.57 -18.64
N GLU A 50 -12.05 -6.12 -17.82
CA GLU A 50 -12.20 -7.43 -17.17
C GLU A 50 -12.22 -7.29 -15.65
N ARG A 51 -12.93 -8.21 -14.98
CA ARG A 51 -12.89 -8.37 -13.54
C ARG A 51 -11.93 -9.48 -13.18
N GLN A 52 -11.01 -9.20 -12.28
CA GLN A 52 -10.13 -10.21 -11.70
C GLN A 52 -10.53 -10.43 -10.24
N VAL A 53 -11.14 -11.59 -9.97
CA VAL A 53 -11.53 -11.96 -8.61
C VAL A 53 -10.28 -12.13 -7.73
N VAL A 54 -10.23 -11.39 -6.63
CA VAL A 54 -9.16 -11.42 -5.62
C VAL A 54 -9.62 -12.21 -4.39
N SER A 55 -10.78 -11.85 -3.84
CA SER A 55 -11.45 -12.56 -2.76
C SER A 55 -12.96 -12.32 -2.84
N PRO A 56 -13.79 -13.00 -2.07
CA PRO A 56 -15.24 -12.78 -2.10
C PRO A 56 -15.61 -11.31 -1.91
N GLY A 57 -16.26 -10.70 -2.90
CA GLY A 57 -16.68 -9.31 -2.88
C GLY A 57 -15.58 -8.29 -3.18
N ARG A 58 -14.39 -8.71 -3.57
CA ARG A 58 -13.26 -7.84 -3.91
C ARG A 58 -12.68 -8.24 -5.27
N GLU A 59 -12.69 -7.33 -6.22
CA GLU A 59 -12.28 -7.57 -7.60
C GLU A 59 -11.43 -6.42 -8.12
N ASN A 60 -10.28 -6.73 -8.72
CA ASN A 60 -9.56 -5.77 -9.53
C ASN A 60 -10.34 -5.52 -10.83
N LEU A 61 -10.34 -4.28 -11.31
CA LEU A 61 -10.84 -3.94 -12.63
C LEU A 61 -9.66 -3.61 -13.54
N ILE A 62 -9.60 -4.25 -14.70
CA ILE A 62 -8.45 -4.12 -15.62
C ILE A 62 -8.97 -3.74 -17.00
N ALA A 63 -8.55 -2.58 -17.51
CA ALA A 63 -8.85 -2.13 -18.87
C ALA A 63 -7.56 -2.00 -19.70
N ARG A 64 -7.67 -2.14 -21.03
CA ARG A 64 -6.51 -2.13 -21.92
C ARG A 64 -6.71 -1.13 -23.06
N TYR A 65 -5.67 -0.37 -23.32
CA TYR A 65 -5.51 0.45 -24.52
C TYR A 65 -4.35 -0.09 -25.32
N GLU A 66 -4.63 -0.54 -26.55
CA GLU A 66 -3.61 -1.00 -27.49
C GLU A 66 -3.27 0.14 -28.44
N SER A 67 -2.05 0.65 -28.35
CA SER A 67 -1.54 1.65 -29.29
C SER A 67 -1.15 0.98 -30.62
N PRO A 68 -1.46 1.61 -31.77
CA PRO A 68 -1.20 1.00 -33.09
C PRO A 68 0.26 0.61 -33.36
N ASN A 69 1.20 1.37 -32.82
CA ASN A 69 2.64 1.20 -33.04
C ASN A 69 3.42 1.04 -31.75
N ALA A 70 2.78 0.57 -30.68
CA ALA A 70 3.42 0.43 -29.40
C ALA A 70 4.65 -0.48 -29.44
N ARG A 71 5.75 0.01 -28.90
CA ARG A 71 6.97 -0.78 -28.65
C ARG A 71 7.02 -1.29 -27.21
N ARG A 72 6.20 -0.69 -26.34
CA ARG A 72 6.15 -0.98 -24.90
C ARG A 72 4.73 -1.00 -24.41
N THR A 73 4.54 -1.73 -23.34
CA THR A 73 3.29 -1.73 -22.55
C THR A 73 3.58 -1.24 -21.15
N ILE A 74 2.84 -0.23 -20.70
CA ILE A 74 2.93 0.28 -19.32
C ILE A 74 1.67 -0.09 -18.54
N LEU A 75 1.84 -0.34 -17.26
CA LEU A 75 0.75 -0.55 -16.30
C LEU A 75 0.54 0.74 -15.51
N PHE A 76 -0.66 1.26 -15.49
CA PHE A 76 -1.15 2.22 -14.51
C PHE A 76 -1.89 1.45 -13.44
N ASP A 77 -1.47 1.55 -12.21
CA ASP A 77 -2.08 0.88 -11.07
C ASP A 77 -2.50 1.88 -10.01
N ALA A 78 -3.74 1.75 -9.53
CA ALA A 78 -4.31 2.61 -8.50
C ALA A 78 -5.32 1.83 -7.66
N HIS A 79 -5.18 1.85 -6.33
CA HIS A 79 -6.08 1.11 -5.45
C HIS A 79 -7.42 1.81 -5.23
N GLN A 80 -8.45 1.01 -4.97
CA GLN A 80 -9.84 1.45 -4.79
C GLN A 80 -10.20 1.70 -3.33
N ASP A 81 -9.54 1.00 -2.40
CA ASP A 81 -9.82 1.07 -0.97
C ASP A 81 -9.24 2.30 -0.30
N THR A 82 -9.67 2.55 0.91
CA THR A 82 -9.19 3.62 1.77
C THR A 82 -9.09 3.12 3.20
N VAL A 83 -8.24 3.73 4.02
CA VAL A 83 -8.26 3.49 5.47
C VAL A 83 -9.58 3.89 6.11
N PRO A 84 -9.88 3.41 7.35
CA PRO A 84 -11.04 3.85 8.12
C PRO A 84 -11.13 5.37 8.28
N ALA A 85 -12.36 5.84 8.38
CA ALA A 85 -12.66 7.27 8.57
C ALA A 85 -12.86 7.67 10.05
N ASP A 86 -12.47 6.78 10.98
CA ASP A 86 -12.62 7.02 12.41
C ASP A 86 -11.87 8.29 12.85
N GLY A 87 -12.59 9.16 13.56
CA GLY A 87 -12.03 10.39 14.11
C GLY A 87 -11.83 11.54 13.11
N MET A 88 -12.35 11.44 11.88
CA MET A 88 -12.43 12.59 10.95
C MET A 88 -13.35 13.67 11.52
N THR A 89 -13.02 14.94 11.28
CA THR A 89 -13.82 16.09 11.74
C THR A 89 -14.76 16.61 10.65
N ILE A 90 -14.51 16.23 9.41
CA ILE A 90 -15.37 16.49 8.24
C ILE A 90 -16.18 15.23 7.88
N ASP A 91 -17.23 15.38 7.08
CA ASP A 91 -17.93 14.23 6.51
C ASP A 91 -17.02 13.54 5.48
N PRO A 92 -16.56 12.29 5.76
CA PRO A 92 -15.51 11.65 4.98
C PRO A 92 -15.90 11.37 3.52
N PHE A 93 -17.18 11.17 3.24
CA PHE A 93 -17.70 10.78 1.93
C PHE A 93 -18.62 11.85 1.31
N LYS A 94 -18.50 13.08 1.79
CA LYS A 94 -19.14 14.24 1.19
C LYS A 94 -18.06 15.22 0.70
N PRO A 95 -17.58 15.04 -0.54
CA PRO A 95 -16.46 15.82 -1.05
C PRO A 95 -16.75 17.32 -0.99
N ALA A 96 -15.87 18.08 -0.36
CA ALA A 96 -15.97 19.52 -0.24
C ALA A 96 -14.85 20.20 -1.05
N LEU A 97 -15.24 21.19 -1.87
CA LEU A 97 -14.30 21.97 -2.68
C LEU A 97 -14.08 23.32 -2.01
N GLU A 98 -12.88 23.57 -1.54
CA GLU A 98 -12.50 24.83 -0.88
C GLU A 98 -11.07 25.23 -1.22
N ALA A 99 -10.87 26.51 -1.57
CA ALA A 99 -9.56 27.11 -1.83
C ALA A 99 -8.64 26.30 -2.77
N GLY A 100 -9.19 25.68 -3.82
CA GLY A 100 -8.43 24.87 -4.78
C GLY A 100 -8.14 23.44 -4.33
N ARG A 101 -8.71 23.00 -3.21
CA ARG A 101 -8.58 21.68 -2.62
C ARG A 101 -9.89 20.91 -2.67
N LEU A 102 -9.78 19.59 -2.70
CA LEU A 102 -10.90 18.68 -2.46
C LEU A 102 -10.63 17.92 -1.17
N TYR A 103 -11.59 18.01 -0.24
CA TYR A 103 -11.57 17.35 1.06
C TYR A 103 -12.45 16.11 1.04
N GLY A 104 -11.99 15.05 1.69
CA GLY A 104 -12.68 13.78 1.90
C GLY A 104 -11.73 12.61 2.01
N ARG A 105 -12.17 11.48 2.61
CA ARG A 105 -11.38 10.26 2.74
C ARG A 105 -11.07 9.67 1.37
N GLY A 106 -9.77 9.37 1.14
CA GLY A 106 -9.29 8.87 -0.14
C GLY A 106 -9.02 9.97 -1.17
N ALA A 107 -9.22 11.25 -0.85
CA ALA A 107 -8.96 12.34 -1.79
C ALA A 107 -7.48 12.37 -2.20
N CYS A 108 -6.57 12.19 -1.24
CA CYS A 108 -5.13 12.12 -1.42
C CYS A 108 -4.65 10.70 -1.65
N ASP A 109 -5.14 9.76 -0.86
CA ASP A 109 -4.73 8.35 -0.83
C ASP A 109 -5.90 7.44 -1.18
N ILE A 110 -6.07 7.05 -2.50
CA ILE A 110 -5.39 7.59 -3.69
C ILE A 110 -6.39 7.92 -4.82
N LYS A 111 -7.65 8.21 -4.50
CA LYS A 111 -8.67 8.48 -5.54
C LYS A 111 -8.29 9.68 -6.43
N GLY A 112 -7.45 10.61 -5.93
CA GLY A 112 -6.86 11.69 -6.72
C GLY A 112 -5.93 11.18 -7.82
N GLY A 113 -5.02 10.28 -7.48
CA GLY A 113 -4.14 9.59 -8.43
C GLY A 113 -4.92 8.72 -9.40
N MET A 114 -5.90 7.95 -8.91
CA MET A 114 -6.81 7.13 -9.73
C MET A 114 -7.58 7.98 -10.74
N ALA A 115 -8.17 9.09 -10.33
CA ALA A 115 -8.89 9.98 -11.22
C ALA A 115 -7.99 10.56 -12.32
N ALA A 116 -6.75 10.95 -11.96
CA ALA A 116 -5.77 11.44 -12.92
C ALA A 116 -5.38 10.36 -13.95
N MET A 117 -5.09 9.14 -13.51
CA MET A 117 -4.79 7.99 -14.40
C MET A 117 -5.96 7.65 -15.32
N LEU A 118 -7.18 7.58 -14.79
CA LEU A 118 -8.38 7.28 -15.58
C LEU A 118 -8.66 8.33 -16.66
N ILE A 119 -8.47 9.62 -16.38
CA ILE A 119 -8.62 10.69 -17.38
C ILE A 119 -7.54 10.59 -18.45
N ALA A 120 -6.27 10.34 -18.08
CA ALA A 120 -5.18 10.12 -19.04
C ALA A 120 -5.46 8.89 -19.92
N PHE A 121 -5.87 7.77 -19.32
CA PHE A 121 -6.22 6.54 -20.01
C PHE A 121 -7.38 6.74 -21.00
N ASN A 122 -8.47 7.39 -20.59
CA ASN A 122 -9.58 7.70 -21.48
C ASN A 122 -9.16 8.62 -22.64
N ARG A 123 -8.23 9.53 -22.40
CA ARG A 123 -7.68 10.40 -23.44
C ARG A 123 -6.88 9.60 -24.47
N LEU A 124 -6.03 8.65 -24.04
CA LEU A 124 -5.33 7.73 -24.92
C LEU A 124 -6.28 6.91 -25.80
N VAL A 125 -7.36 6.38 -25.20
CA VAL A 125 -8.39 5.62 -25.95
C VAL A 125 -9.07 6.47 -27.02
N ARG A 126 -9.36 7.74 -26.70
CA ARG A 126 -10.05 8.66 -27.63
C ARG A 126 -9.15 9.22 -28.73
N GLU A 127 -7.96 9.69 -28.36
CA GLU A 127 -7.05 10.40 -29.28
C GLU A 127 -6.18 9.45 -30.10
N ARG A 128 -5.92 8.23 -29.57
CA ARG A 128 -5.11 7.19 -30.21
C ARG A 128 -3.82 7.72 -30.82
N PRO A 129 -2.96 8.37 -30.01
CA PRO A 129 -1.70 8.91 -30.54
C PRO A 129 -0.88 7.80 -31.21
N SER A 130 -0.29 8.10 -32.37
CA SER A 130 0.38 7.11 -33.22
C SER A 130 1.67 6.55 -32.61
N GLU A 131 2.26 7.30 -31.68
CA GLU A 131 3.52 6.97 -30.99
C GLU A 131 3.30 7.06 -29.48
N SER A 132 2.61 6.07 -28.92
CA SER A 132 2.45 5.92 -27.48
C SER A 132 2.64 4.47 -27.08
N ALA A 133 2.99 4.22 -25.84
CA ALA A 133 2.93 2.90 -25.26
C ALA A 133 1.49 2.37 -25.26
N SER A 134 1.30 1.06 -25.32
CA SER A 134 0.07 0.44 -24.88
C SER A 134 -0.07 0.60 -23.36
N VAL A 135 -1.31 0.76 -22.87
CA VAL A 135 -1.54 1.01 -21.44
C VAL A 135 -2.54 0.02 -20.89
N ILE A 136 -2.18 -0.62 -19.80
CA ILE A 136 -3.10 -1.38 -18.95
C ILE A 136 -3.43 -0.48 -17.76
N MET A 137 -4.72 -0.22 -17.53
CA MET A 137 -5.22 0.46 -16.34
C MET A 137 -5.78 -0.59 -15.38
N ALA A 138 -5.15 -0.75 -14.24
CA ALA A 138 -5.62 -1.59 -13.15
C ALA A 138 -6.14 -0.72 -12.00
N CYS A 139 -7.35 -1.03 -11.54
CA CYS A 139 -7.89 -0.50 -10.31
C CYS A 139 -7.89 -1.66 -9.30
N THR A 140 -6.89 -1.69 -8.45
CA THR A 140 -6.61 -2.78 -7.50
C THR A 140 -7.42 -2.66 -6.21
N VAL A 141 -7.47 -3.72 -5.42
CA VAL A 141 -8.16 -3.77 -4.13
C VAL A 141 -7.18 -4.16 -3.02
N ASP A 142 -7.50 -3.78 -1.76
CA ASP A 142 -6.80 -4.21 -0.55
C ASP A 142 -5.35 -3.72 -0.42
N GLU A 143 -5.02 -2.56 -0.97
CA GLU A 143 -3.69 -1.96 -0.80
C GLU A 143 -3.43 -1.63 0.67
N GLU A 144 -4.39 -0.99 1.33
CA GLU A 144 -4.31 -0.43 2.67
C GLU A 144 -4.09 -1.48 3.79
N TYR A 145 -4.21 -2.77 3.46
CA TYR A 145 -4.08 -3.81 4.48
C TYR A 145 -3.12 -4.94 4.10
N THR A 146 -3.41 -5.74 3.05
CA THR A 146 -2.63 -6.94 2.76
C THR A 146 -2.11 -7.02 1.32
N HIS A 147 -2.36 -6.03 0.47
CA HIS A 147 -1.94 -5.96 -0.93
C HIS A 147 -2.39 -7.18 -1.79
N LEU A 148 -3.56 -7.75 -1.47
CA LEU A 148 -4.07 -8.92 -2.21
C LEU A 148 -4.32 -8.61 -3.69
N GLY A 149 -4.81 -7.40 -3.99
CA GLY A 149 -5.12 -6.97 -5.35
C GLY A 149 -3.88 -6.95 -6.23
N SER A 150 -2.85 -6.22 -5.84
CA SER A 150 -1.59 -6.13 -6.59
C SER A 150 -0.83 -7.45 -6.63
N THR A 151 -0.87 -8.24 -5.55
CA THR A 151 -0.30 -9.60 -5.53
C THR A 151 -1.00 -10.50 -6.56
N ARG A 152 -2.33 -10.45 -6.64
CA ARG A 152 -3.11 -11.21 -7.63
C ARG A 152 -2.85 -10.72 -9.05
N LEU A 153 -2.76 -9.41 -9.24
CA LEU A 153 -2.41 -8.78 -10.52
C LEU A 153 -1.02 -9.23 -10.98
N ALA A 154 -0.02 -9.12 -10.11
CA ALA A 154 1.37 -9.51 -10.35
C ALA A 154 1.51 -10.97 -10.81
N ALA A 155 0.73 -11.88 -10.23
CA ALA A 155 0.75 -13.29 -10.57
C ALA A 155 0.17 -13.63 -11.95
N SER A 156 -0.58 -12.72 -12.58
CA SER A 156 -1.31 -12.99 -13.83
C SER A 156 -0.93 -12.07 -14.99
N ILE A 157 -0.42 -10.87 -14.69
CA ILE A 157 -0.11 -9.89 -15.72
C ILE A 157 1.18 -10.27 -16.46
N GLN A 158 1.19 -10.06 -17.77
CA GLN A 158 2.34 -10.38 -18.62
C GLN A 158 2.58 -9.27 -19.64
N GLY A 159 3.82 -9.17 -20.14
CA GLY A 159 4.19 -8.25 -21.21
C GLY A 159 4.15 -6.78 -20.79
N VAL A 160 4.35 -6.49 -19.51
CA VAL A 160 4.47 -5.12 -18.98
C VAL A 160 5.94 -4.77 -18.86
N ASP A 161 6.33 -3.66 -19.47
CA ASP A 161 7.69 -3.14 -19.43
C ASP A 161 7.94 -2.26 -18.22
N LEU A 162 6.92 -1.48 -17.80
CA LEU A 162 6.96 -0.58 -16.64
C LEU A 162 5.60 -0.48 -15.97
N ALA A 163 5.57 -0.59 -14.65
CA ALA A 163 4.41 -0.25 -13.83
C ALA A 163 4.61 1.14 -13.18
N ILE A 164 3.59 1.98 -13.27
CA ILE A 164 3.48 3.26 -12.57
C ILE A 164 2.35 3.12 -11.58
N VAL A 165 2.68 3.10 -10.30
CA VAL A 165 1.72 2.96 -9.19
C VAL A 165 1.39 4.36 -8.66
N ALA A 166 0.11 4.65 -8.55
CA ALA A 166 -0.34 5.95 -8.06
C ALA A 166 -0.21 6.02 -6.54
N GLU A 167 0.51 7.05 -6.05
CA GLU A 167 0.59 7.41 -4.63
C GLU A 167 0.91 8.90 -4.49
N PRO A 168 0.66 9.50 -3.30
CA PRO A 168 0.94 10.93 -3.06
C PRO A 168 2.45 11.20 -2.98
N THR A 169 3.06 11.60 -4.09
CA THR A 169 4.51 11.85 -4.19
C THR A 169 4.89 13.30 -4.47
N LEU A 170 3.92 14.23 -4.40
CA LEU A 170 4.11 15.64 -4.79
C LEU A 170 4.62 15.77 -6.23
N LEU A 171 4.21 14.86 -7.13
CA LEU A 171 4.63 14.77 -8.53
C LEU A 171 6.16 14.54 -8.68
N ASN A 172 6.79 13.86 -7.73
CA ASN A 172 8.13 13.31 -7.83
C ASN A 172 8.09 11.82 -8.13
N ILE A 173 9.17 11.26 -8.66
CA ILE A 173 9.26 9.83 -8.96
C ILE A 173 9.85 9.13 -7.73
N VAL A 174 9.19 8.08 -7.25
CA VAL A 174 9.74 7.18 -6.24
C VAL A 174 10.23 5.90 -6.93
N ASP A 175 11.53 5.59 -6.80
CA ASP A 175 12.15 4.41 -7.38
C ASP A 175 12.45 3.31 -6.36
N ARG A 176 12.23 3.60 -5.07
CA ARG A 176 12.44 2.66 -3.96
C ARG A 176 11.56 2.98 -2.75
N HIS A 177 11.13 1.96 -2.06
CA HIS A 177 10.44 2.11 -0.78
C HIS A 177 10.69 0.92 0.14
N LYS A 178 10.43 1.09 1.45
CA LYS A 178 10.49 -0.02 2.40
C LYS A 178 9.33 -0.98 2.20
N GLY A 179 9.60 -2.26 2.41
CA GLY A 179 8.57 -3.28 2.60
C GLY A 179 8.04 -3.30 4.04
N ALA A 180 7.02 -4.11 4.28
CA ALA A 180 6.46 -4.33 5.62
C ALA A 180 6.09 -5.80 5.83
N VAL A 181 6.49 -6.34 6.99
CA VAL A 181 6.06 -7.66 7.43
C VAL A 181 5.40 -7.53 8.80
N ARG A 182 4.17 -8.01 8.92
CA ARG A 182 3.41 -7.94 10.16
C ARG A 182 2.94 -9.33 10.57
N TRP A 183 3.18 -9.70 11.82
CA TRP A 183 2.75 -10.98 12.37
C TRP A 183 2.55 -10.89 13.87
N LYS A 184 1.96 -11.95 14.43
CA LYS A 184 1.78 -12.08 15.88
C LYS A 184 2.88 -12.94 16.49
N VAL A 185 3.34 -12.52 17.65
CA VAL A 185 4.10 -13.36 18.57
C VAL A 185 3.23 -13.62 19.79
N ARG A 186 3.01 -14.87 20.11
CA ARG A 186 2.16 -15.29 21.24
C ARG A 186 2.99 -16.06 22.26
N THR A 187 2.74 -15.81 23.52
CA THR A 187 3.25 -16.65 24.62
C THR A 187 2.12 -17.43 25.27
N ARG A 188 2.44 -18.65 25.68
CA ARG A 188 1.53 -19.57 26.35
C ARG A 188 1.87 -19.68 27.83
N GLY A 189 0.91 -20.12 28.61
CA GLY A 189 1.03 -20.36 30.03
C GLY A 189 0.00 -21.39 30.52
N THR A 190 -0.19 -21.43 31.84
CA THR A 190 -1.18 -22.31 32.48
C THR A 190 -2.01 -21.49 33.46
N ALA A 191 -3.32 -21.41 33.22
CA ALA A 191 -4.23 -20.65 34.05
C ALA A 191 -4.43 -21.31 35.42
N CYS A 192 -4.45 -20.48 36.45
CA CYS A 192 -4.88 -20.87 37.80
C CYS A 192 -5.40 -19.67 38.58
N HIS A 193 -5.97 -19.91 39.76
CA HIS A 193 -6.41 -18.84 40.62
C HIS A 193 -5.22 -18.02 41.14
N SER A 194 -5.30 -16.69 41.12
CA SER A 194 -4.19 -15.80 41.47
C SER A 194 -3.72 -15.89 42.91
N SER A 195 -4.53 -16.49 43.82
CA SER A 195 -4.12 -16.75 45.22
C SER A 195 -3.08 -17.90 45.33
N THR A 196 -2.96 -18.73 44.32
CA THR A 196 -2.01 -19.85 44.26
C THR A 196 -1.21 -19.85 42.94
N PRO A 197 -0.47 -18.77 42.63
CA PRO A 197 0.15 -18.57 41.32
C PRO A 197 1.21 -19.62 41.01
N ALA A 198 1.74 -20.29 41.98
CA ALA A 198 2.72 -21.38 41.79
C ALA A 198 2.14 -22.64 41.14
N LEU A 199 0.81 -22.75 41.01
CA LEU A 199 0.13 -23.83 40.29
C LEU A 199 -0.10 -23.54 38.82
N GLY A 200 0.28 -22.35 38.36
CA GLY A 200 0.16 -21.92 36.98
C GLY A 200 1.46 -21.38 36.40
N GLU A 201 1.39 -20.98 35.15
CA GLU A 201 2.48 -20.36 34.41
C GLU A 201 1.96 -19.09 33.73
N ASN A 202 2.57 -17.95 34.06
CA ASN A 202 2.06 -16.64 33.66
C ASN A 202 2.57 -16.23 32.27
N ALA A 203 1.72 -16.30 31.27
CA ALA A 203 2.03 -15.92 29.88
C ALA A 203 2.41 -14.44 29.73
N ILE A 204 1.84 -13.53 30.53
CA ILE A 204 2.22 -12.10 30.52
C ILE A 204 3.67 -11.91 30.98
N TYR A 205 4.11 -12.65 32.02
CA TYR A 205 5.51 -12.59 32.44
C TYR A 205 6.46 -13.18 31.40
N ALA A 206 6.03 -14.21 30.67
CA ALA A 206 6.77 -14.73 29.54
C ALA A 206 6.88 -13.68 28.42
N MET A 207 5.76 -13.04 28.06
CA MET A 207 5.72 -12.00 27.05
C MET A 207 6.56 -10.78 27.43
N ALA A 208 6.60 -10.36 28.68
CA ALA A 208 7.43 -9.24 29.11
C ALA A 208 8.92 -9.45 28.76
N ARG A 209 9.43 -10.67 28.89
CA ARG A 209 10.80 -11.02 28.49
C ARG A 209 10.97 -11.01 26.96
N VAL A 210 9.98 -11.52 26.23
CA VAL A 210 9.95 -11.47 24.76
C VAL A 210 9.97 -10.03 24.26
N VAL A 211 9.10 -9.15 24.80
CA VAL A 211 9.04 -7.73 24.40
C VAL A 211 10.35 -7.01 24.69
N SER A 212 11.00 -7.26 25.83
CA SER A 212 12.31 -6.68 26.13
C SER A 212 13.38 -7.14 25.14
N ALA A 213 13.37 -8.42 24.74
CA ALA A 213 14.29 -8.91 23.73
C ALA A 213 13.97 -8.33 22.32
N LEU A 214 12.69 -8.12 21.99
CA LEU A 214 12.28 -7.48 20.73
C LEU A 214 12.69 -6.00 20.68
N GLU A 215 12.70 -5.28 21.80
CA GLU A 215 13.26 -3.92 21.89
C GLU A 215 14.76 -3.90 21.61
N GLU A 216 15.51 -4.87 22.16
CA GLU A 216 16.92 -5.04 21.84
C GLU A 216 17.13 -5.35 20.35
N TYR A 217 16.29 -6.22 19.75
CA TYR A 217 16.31 -6.52 18.31
C TYR A 217 16.08 -5.25 17.46
N ALA A 218 15.10 -4.42 17.83
CA ALA A 218 14.85 -3.16 17.17
C ALA A 218 16.10 -2.23 17.20
N SER A 219 16.81 -2.21 18.34
CA SER A 219 18.03 -1.44 18.50
C SER A 219 19.18 -1.99 17.63
N VAL A 220 19.29 -3.32 17.49
CA VAL A 220 20.28 -3.95 16.59
C VAL A 220 19.99 -3.56 15.15
N LEU A 221 18.72 -3.60 14.72
CA LEU A 221 18.32 -3.21 13.36
C LEU A 221 18.62 -1.74 13.07
N ALA A 222 18.31 -0.84 14.00
CA ALA A 222 18.56 0.60 13.84
C ALA A 222 20.05 0.92 13.64
N ASN A 223 20.95 0.02 14.09
CA ASN A 223 22.40 0.14 13.94
C ASN A 223 22.96 -0.76 12.82
N SER A 224 22.14 -1.46 12.07
CA SER A 224 22.56 -2.29 10.93
C SER A 224 22.89 -1.42 9.70
N SER A 225 23.45 -2.05 8.66
CA SER A 225 23.79 -1.35 7.41
C SER A 225 22.54 -0.71 6.79
N PRO A 226 22.48 0.63 6.68
CA PRO A 226 21.32 1.32 6.15
C PRO A 226 21.29 1.26 4.61
N ASP A 227 20.08 1.34 4.04
CA ASP A 227 19.94 1.79 2.65
C ASP A 227 20.40 3.27 2.58
N PRO A 228 21.14 3.67 1.52
CA PRO A 228 21.68 5.03 1.42
C PRO A 228 20.63 6.13 1.34
N VAL A 229 19.38 5.81 0.96
CA VAL A 229 18.28 6.77 0.82
C VAL A 229 17.23 6.56 1.92
N LEU A 230 16.86 5.30 2.20
CA LEU A 230 15.77 4.95 3.12
C LEU A 230 16.23 4.81 4.59
N GLY A 231 17.55 4.85 4.83
CA GLY A 231 18.09 4.59 6.16
C GLY A 231 17.97 3.10 6.57
N PRO A 232 18.14 2.79 7.87
CA PRO A 232 18.12 1.41 8.34
C PRO A 232 16.72 0.79 8.31
N PRO A 233 16.64 -0.55 8.32
CA PRO A 233 15.39 -1.24 8.59
C PRO A 233 14.89 -0.92 10.00
N SER A 234 13.62 -1.20 10.29
CA SER A 234 13.07 -0.93 11.61
C SER A 234 12.11 -2.04 12.08
N PHE A 235 11.93 -2.11 13.40
CA PHE A 235 11.03 -3.06 14.05
C PHE A 235 10.29 -2.37 15.19
N SER A 236 9.00 -2.70 15.36
CA SER A 236 8.18 -2.16 16.42
C SER A 236 7.16 -3.18 16.91
N VAL A 237 6.89 -3.18 18.21
CA VAL A 237 5.73 -3.82 18.81
C VAL A 237 4.62 -2.78 18.88
N GLY A 238 3.54 -2.98 18.12
CA GLY A 238 2.45 -1.99 17.98
C GLY A 238 1.28 -2.21 18.91
N ARG A 239 1.05 -3.46 19.35
CA ARG A 239 -0.08 -3.84 20.21
C ARG A 239 0.33 -4.99 21.14
N ILE A 240 -0.22 -5.00 22.34
CA ILE A 240 -0.10 -6.11 23.30
C ILE A 240 -1.46 -6.39 23.92
N GLU A 241 -1.81 -7.68 24.06
CA GLU A 241 -3.04 -8.13 24.72
C GLU A 241 -2.78 -9.46 25.43
N GLY A 242 -3.40 -9.66 26.61
CA GLY A 242 -3.26 -10.92 27.33
C GLY A 242 -4.06 -11.01 28.62
N GLY A 243 -4.39 -12.25 29.01
CA GLY A 243 -5.19 -12.55 30.17
C GLY A 243 -6.67 -12.16 30.03
N ILE A 244 -7.46 -12.53 31.04
CA ILE A 244 -8.92 -12.28 31.05
C ILE A 244 -9.39 -11.51 32.29
N SER A 245 -8.68 -11.64 33.42
CA SER A 245 -9.06 -11.02 34.68
C SER A 245 -7.89 -11.00 35.67
N ALA A 246 -7.85 -10.01 36.58
CA ALA A 246 -6.78 -9.83 37.56
C ALA A 246 -6.68 -10.97 38.59
N ASN A 247 -7.76 -11.75 38.81
CA ASN A 247 -7.76 -12.89 39.74
C ASN A 247 -7.46 -14.25 39.08
N VAL A 248 -7.00 -14.25 37.82
CA VAL A 248 -6.59 -15.44 37.04
C VAL A 248 -5.17 -15.26 36.54
N VAL A 249 -4.29 -16.23 36.78
CA VAL A 249 -2.97 -16.30 36.13
C VAL A 249 -3.21 -16.50 34.64
N PRO A 250 -2.70 -15.62 33.76
CA PRO A 250 -2.99 -15.69 32.33
C PRO A 250 -2.27 -16.86 31.64
N ASP A 251 -2.99 -17.59 30.81
CA ASP A 251 -2.48 -18.69 29.99
C ASP A 251 -2.10 -18.28 28.56
N TRP A 252 -2.36 -17.02 28.17
CA TRP A 252 -1.94 -16.47 26.89
C TRP A 252 -1.61 -14.98 26.99
N CYS A 253 -0.71 -14.53 26.11
CA CYS A 253 -0.45 -13.14 25.81
C CYS A 253 0.05 -13.04 24.36
N GLU A 254 -0.33 -12.01 23.62
CA GLU A 254 0.12 -11.79 22.25
C GLU A 254 0.56 -10.36 22.01
N VAL A 255 1.44 -10.19 21.04
CA VAL A 255 1.86 -8.89 20.50
C VAL A 255 1.75 -8.90 18.99
N ASP A 256 1.36 -7.75 18.44
CA ASP A 256 1.42 -7.47 17.00
C ASP A 256 2.72 -6.71 16.71
N VAL A 257 3.49 -7.19 15.74
CA VAL A 257 4.77 -6.61 15.36
C VAL A 257 4.75 -6.09 13.91
N ASP A 258 5.47 -4.99 13.67
CA ASP A 258 5.69 -4.40 12.34
C ASP A 258 7.21 -4.33 12.08
N ARG A 259 7.64 -4.97 11.00
CA ARG A 259 9.01 -4.99 10.52
C ARG A 259 9.10 -4.26 9.18
N ARG A 260 9.82 -3.12 9.12
CA ARG A 260 10.08 -2.42 7.88
C ARG A 260 11.36 -2.94 7.22
N VAL A 261 11.23 -3.40 5.98
CA VAL A 261 12.24 -4.11 5.21
C VAL A 261 12.85 -3.16 4.19
N ILE A 262 14.17 -3.10 4.07
CA ILE A 262 14.87 -2.30 3.06
C ILE A 262 15.14 -3.13 1.79
N PRO A 263 15.46 -2.50 0.64
CA PRO A 263 15.65 -3.19 -0.64
C PRO A 263 16.71 -4.30 -0.64
N SER A 264 17.68 -4.26 0.26
CA SER A 264 18.72 -5.29 0.38
C SER A 264 18.31 -6.51 1.20
N GLU A 265 17.09 -6.53 1.76
CA GLU A 265 16.58 -7.62 2.59
C GLU A 265 15.45 -8.39 1.89
N ASN A 266 15.26 -9.65 2.29
CA ASN A 266 14.11 -10.44 1.87
C ASN A 266 13.04 -10.43 2.97
N ALA A 267 11.83 -10.01 2.64
CA ALA A 267 10.69 -9.95 3.55
C ALA A 267 10.36 -11.33 4.17
N ASP A 268 10.45 -12.40 3.38
CA ASP A 268 10.14 -13.76 3.83
C ASP A 268 11.06 -14.26 4.96
N ASP A 269 12.27 -13.71 5.06
CA ASP A 269 13.23 -14.09 6.10
C ASP A 269 13.00 -13.40 7.45
N CYS A 270 12.21 -12.34 7.48
CA CYS A 270 12.08 -11.50 8.68
C CYS A 270 11.55 -12.23 9.92
N PRO A 271 10.50 -13.06 9.86
CA PRO A 271 10.04 -13.80 11.04
C PRO A 271 11.12 -14.77 11.57
N ARG A 272 11.84 -15.43 10.66
CA ARG A 272 12.94 -16.34 11.03
C ARG A 272 14.09 -15.59 11.74
N HIS A 273 14.49 -14.42 11.25
CA HIS A 273 15.53 -13.60 11.88
C HIS A 273 15.14 -13.19 13.30
N VAL A 274 13.91 -12.78 13.52
CA VAL A 274 13.40 -12.45 14.86
C VAL A 274 13.37 -13.69 15.76
N TRP A 275 12.93 -14.82 15.23
CA TRP A 275 12.91 -16.09 15.96
C TRP A 275 14.31 -16.52 16.42
N ASP A 276 15.29 -16.49 15.51
CA ASP A 276 16.68 -16.85 15.81
C ASP A 276 17.31 -15.89 16.83
N PHE A 277 16.97 -14.60 16.76
CA PHE A 277 17.40 -13.63 17.75
C PHE A 277 16.83 -13.95 19.16
N LEU A 278 15.52 -14.21 19.25
CA LEU A 278 14.87 -14.57 20.50
C LEU A 278 15.46 -15.86 21.09
N ARG A 279 15.73 -16.87 20.29
CA ARG A 279 16.38 -18.11 20.73
C ARG A 279 17.75 -17.84 21.31
N THR A 280 18.54 -17.02 20.64
CA THR A 280 19.88 -16.64 21.11
C THR A 280 19.82 -15.87 22.43
N ARG A 281 18.83 -14.99 22.59
CA ARG A 281 18.72 -14.06 23.73
C ARG A 281 18.07 -14.69 24.95
N LEU A 282 17.04 -15.52 24.77
CA LEU A 282 16.22 -16.09 25.83
C LEU A 282 16.53 -17.58 26.09
N GLY A 283 17.24 -18.23 25.17
CA GLY A 283 17.53 -19.66 25.16
C GLY A 283 16.48 -20.47 24.37
N ASP A 284 16.95 -21.55 23.76
CA ASP A 284 16.16 -22.40 22.87
C ASP A 284 14.90 -22.95 23.57
N LEU A 285 15.06 -23.55 24.74
CA LEU A 285 13.95 -24.17 25.49
C LEU A 285 12.87 -23.13 25.81
N TYR A 286 13.28 -21.93 26.23
CA TYR A 286 12.33 -20.87 26.55
C TYR A 286 11.45 -20.51 25.36
N VAL A 287 12.08 -20.34 24.18
CA VAL A 287 11.36 -19.92 22.97
C VAL A 287 10.45 -21.03 22.45
N TYR A 288 10.90 -22.29 22.44
CA TYR A 288 10.08 -23.42 22.00
C TYR A 288 8.92 -23.74 22.94
N ASP A 289 9.11 -23.59 24.25
CA ASP A 289 8.08 -23.92 25.23
C ASP A 289 7.04 -22.81 25.39
N TRP A 290 7.42 -21.53 25.18
CA TRP A 290 6.62 -20.39 25.55
C TRP A 290 6.22 -19.47 24.40
N ALA A 291 6.93 -19.45 23.28
CA ALA A 291 6.67 -18.54 22.18
C ALA A 291 6.16 -19.25 20.93
N GLU A 292 5.21 -18.63 20.26
CA GLU A 292 4.64 -19.08 19.00
C GLU A 292 4.55 -17.89 18.04
N PHE A 293 4.99 -18.09 16.79
CA PHE A 293 4.85 -17.12 15.71
C PHE A 293 3.70 -17.54 14.82
N GLU A 294 2.75 -16.64 14.61
CA GLU A 294 1.74 -16.81 13.58
C GLU A 294 2.31 -16.47 12.20
N HIS A 295 1.68 -16.99 11.16
CA HIS A 295 2.04 -16.62 9.79
C HIS A 295 1.78 -15.13 9.57
N PRO A 296 2.68 -14.38 8.92
CA PRO A 296 2.44 -12.98 8.62
C PRO A 296 1.11 -12.76 7.88
N TRP A 297 0.31 -11.81 8.38
CA TRP A 297 -0.89 -11.36 7.64
C TRP A 297 -0.56 -10.24 6.65
N VAL A 298 0.58 -9.57 6.81
CA VAL A 298 1.18 -8.69 5.82
C VAL A 298 2.57 -9.20 5.54
N ASN A 299 2.87 -9.43 4.27
CA ASN A 299 4.20 -9.75 3.77
C ASN A 299 4.41 -9.00 2.46
N MET A 300 4.68 -7.70 2.58
CA MET A 300 4.89 -6.80 1.45
C MET A 300 6.38 -6.60 1.23
N PRO A 301 6.91 -7.02 0.07
CA PRO A 301 8.30 -6.79 -0.27
C PRO A 301 8.59 -5.30 -0.52
N PRO A 302 9.85 -4.85 -0.37
CA PRO A 302 10.25 -3.51 -0.72
C PRO A 302 10.22 -3.29 -2.24
N LEU A 303 10.11 -2.03 -2.68
CA LEU A 303 10.45 -1.65 -4.04
C LEU A 303 11.97 -1.54 -4.17
N VAL A 304 12.55 -2.40 -5.00
CA VAL A 304 13.99 -2.45 -5.25
C VAL A 304 14.31 -1.60 -6.48
N PRO A 305 15.22 -0.62 -6.37
CA PRO A 305 15.61 0.25 -7.50
C PRO A 305 16.37 -0.53 -8.58
N GLY A 306 16.57 0.12 -9.72
CA GLY A 306 17.41 -0.37 -10.81
C GLY A 306 16.62 -0.78 -12.06
N LYS A 307 15.58 -1.62 -11.93
CA LYS A 307 14.80 -2.08 -13.09
C LYS A 307 14.13 -0.94 -13.87
N ALA A 308 13.73 0.13 -13.20
CA ALA A 308 13.06 1.28 -13.80
C ALA A 308 14.05 2.33 -14.38
N GLU A 309 15.35 2.24 -14.10
CA GLU A 309 16.36 3.21 -14.56
C GLU A 309 16.29 3.52 -16.08
N PRO A 310 16.11 2.54 -17.00
CA PRO A 310 16.02 2.82 -18.43
C PRO A 310 14.82 3.70 -18.83
N PHE A 311 13.80 3.80 -17.99
CA PHE A 311 12.57 4.56 -18.25
C PHE A 311 12.61 5.97 -17.65
N LEU A 312 13.44 6.20 -16.62
CA LEU A 312 13.49 7.47 -15.89
C LEU A 312 13.71 8.70 -16.80
N PRO A 313 14.59 8.70 -17.80
CA PRO A 313 14.76 9.86 -18.67
C PRO A 313 13.47 10.27 -19.41
N GLY A 314 12.71 9.30 -19.92
CA GLY A 314 11.42 9.54 -20.58
C GLY A 314 10.35 10.06 -19.61
N LEU A 315 10.29 9.47 -18.41
CA LEU A 315 9.37 9.91 -17.35
C LEU A 315 9.69 11.35 -16.90
N CYS A 316 10.96 11.64 -16.60
CA CYS A 316 11.39 12.98 -16.20
C CYS A 316 11.07 14.02 -17.27
N SER A 317 11.34 13.72 -18.54
CA SER A 317 11.03 14.62 -19.66
C SER A 317 9.53 14.89 -19.78
N ALA A 318 8.68 13.86 -19.64
CA ALA A 318 7.21 14.02 -19.68
C ALA A 318 6.70 14.90 -18.53
N ILE A 319 7.20 14.68 -17.30
CA ILE A 319 6.83 15.48 -16.14
C ILE A 319 7.28 16.93 -16.29
N GLU A 320 8.52 17.14 -16.70
CA GLU A 320 9.08 18.48 -16.89
C GLU A 320 8.35 19.26 -17.98
N CYS A 321 7.99 18.61 -19.07
CA CYS A 321 7.21 19.22 -20.17
C CYS A 321 5.88 19.79 -19.71
N VAL A 322 5.19 19.10 -18.78
CA VAL A 322 3.89 19.53 -18.25
C VAL A 322 4.04 20.46 -17.05
N GLY A 323 4.90 20.08 -16.09
CA GLY A 323 5.03 20.77 -14.82
C GLY A 323 6.03 21.93 -14.79
N GLY A 324 6.84 22.09 -15.84
CA GLY A 324 7.87 23.14 -15.92
C GLY A 324 9.05 22.97 -14.95
N ARG A 325 9.15 21.81 -14.27
CA ARG A 325 10.26 21.45 -13.40
C ARG A 325 10.65 19.99 -13.57
N THR A 326 11.92 19.70 -13.50
CA THR A 326 12.43 18.32 -13.46
C THR A 326 12.02 17.68 -12.13
N PRO A 327 11.38 16.49 -12.11
CA PRO A 327 11.04 15.79 -10.88
C PRO A 327 12.31 15.29 -10.19
N GLU A 328 12.23 15.16 -8.86
CA GLU A 328 13.24 14.41 -8.11
C GLU A 328 12.95 12.91 -8.19
N VAL A 329 14.01 12.09 -8.17
CA VAL A 329 13.91 10.64 -7.97
C VAL A 329 14.27 10.36 -6.52
N ILE A 330 13.30 9.89 -5.75
CA ILE A 330 13.39 9.78 -4.28
C ILE A 330 13.06 8.38 -3.79
N GLY A 331 13.38 8.11 -2.52
CA GLY A 331 12.91 6.95 -1.77
C GLY A 331 11.94 7.35 -0.67
N VAL A 332 10.99 6.45 -0.34
CA VAL A 332 10.00 6.69 0.71
C VAL A 332 9.95 5.57 1.75
N PRO A 333 9.64 5.87 3.02
CA PRO A 333 9.68 4.86 4.10
C PRO A 333 8.41 3.99 4.19
N TYR A 334 7.35 4.33 3.48
CA TYR A 334 6.11 3.55 3.40
C TYR A 334 6.13 2.59 2.21
N GLY A 335 5.27 1.60 2.21
CA GLY A 335 5.14 0.63 1.12
C GLY A 335 3.94 0.95 0.24
N THR A 336 3.91 0.36 -0.95
CA THR A 336 2.86 0.54 -1.96
C THR A 336 2.68 -0.74 -2.77
N ASP A 337 1.67 -0.80 -3.64
CA ASP A 337 1.47 -1.90 -4.58
C ASP A 337 2.66 -2.13 -5.55
N ALA A 338 3.60 -1.19 -5.64
CA ALA A 338 4.83 -1.38 -6.40
C ALA A 338 5.73 -2.49 -5.83
N GLY A 339 5.68 -2.76 -4.52
CA GLY A 339 6.45 -3.84 -3.89
C GLY A 339 6.12 -5.22 -4.45
N PRO A 340 4.87 -5.71 -4.38
CA PRO A 340 4.44 -6.98 -4.96
C PRO A 340 4.68 -7.07 -6.48
N LEU A 341 4.41 -6.01 -7.24
CA LEU A 341 4.65 -5.96 -8.68
C LEU A 341 6.15 -6.08 -9.01
N ASN A 342 7.02 -5.38 -8.28
CA ASN A 342 8.47 -5.43 -8.46
C ASN A 342 9.06 -6.78 -8.07
N ALA A 343 8.57 -7.40 -7.00
CA ALA A 343 8.97 -8.74 -6.58
C ALA A 343 8.62 -9.80 -7.63
N ALA A 344 7.51 -9.63 -8.36
CA ALA A 344 7.14 -10.47 -9.50
C ALA A 344 7.98 -10.22 -10.76
N GLY A 345 8.93 -9.28 -10.73
CA GLY A 345 9.88 -9.05 -11.82
C GLY A 345 9.66 -7.79 -12.63
N LEU A 346 8.57 -7.04 -12.41
CA LEU A 346 8.28 -5.82 -13.17
C LEU A 346 9.24 -4.68 -12.78
N ALA A 347 9.58 -3.83 -13.75
CA ALA A 347 10.10 -2.50 -13.45
C ALA A 347 8.97 -1.65 -12.88
N CYS A 348 9.19 -0.96 -11.76
CA CYS A 348 8.16 -0.17 -11.10
C CYS A 348 8.68 1.19 -10.67
N VAL A 349 7.83 2.20 -10.78
CA VAL A 349 7.98 3.50 -10.12
C VAL A 349 6.65 3.86 -9.43
N VAL A 350 6.74 4.70 -8.42
CA VAL A 350 5.56 5.28 -7.79
C VAL A 350 5.51 6.76 -8.13
N PHE A 351 4.34 7.26 -8.53
CA PHE A 351 4.18 8.65 -8.94
C PHE A 351 2.71 9.07 -8.80
N GLY A 352 2.46 10.28 -8.29
CA GLY A 352 1.13 10.84 -8.32
C GLY A 352 1.00 12.18 -7.60
N PRO A 353 -0.21 12.76 -7.66
CA PRO A 353 -0.54 14.03 -7.02
C PRO A 353 -0.75 13.84 -5.51
N GLY A 354 -0.59 14.92 -4.77
CA GLY A 354 -0.83 14.95 -3.33
C GLY A 354 0.44 14.79 -2.51
N ASP A 355 0.31 15.10 -1.22
CA ASP A 355 1.34 14.96 -0.22
C ASP A 355 0.95 13.84 0.75
N ILE A 356 1.82 12.86 0.94
CA ILE A 356 1.60 11.73 1.87
C ILE A 356 1.30 12.21 3.30
N ALA A 357 1.73 13.42 3.68
CA ALA A 357 1.40 14.02 4.96
C ALA A 357 -0.11 14.29 5.14
N GLN A 358 -0.91 14.24 4.07
CA GLN A 358 -2.37 14.36 4.11
C GLN A 358 -3.07 13.00 4.18
N ALA A 359 -2.40 11.92 3.77
CA ALA A 359 -2.92 10.56 3.88
C ALA A 359 -3.21 10.20 5.34
N HIS A 360 -4.29 9.43 5.57
CA HIS A 360 -4.69 8.90 6.89
C HIS A 360 -4.95 9.98 7.96
N THR A 361 -5.08 11.25 7.57
CA THR A 361 -5.34 12.37 8.50
C THR A 361 -6.84 12.53 8.80
N ARG A 362 -7.13 13.37 9.82
CA ARG A 362 -8.52 13.68 10.23
C ARG A 362 -9.30 14.46 9.18
N ASP A 363 -8.62 15.29 8.41
CA ASP A 363 -9.21 16.18 7.43
C ASP A 363 -8.40 16.04 6.11
N GLU A 364 -8.44 14.85 5.55
CA GLU A 364 -7.70 14.54 4.33
C GLU A 364 -8.15 15.41 3.16
N TRP A 365 -7.20 15.90 2.40
CA TRP A 365 -7.43 16.73 1.23
C TRP A 365 -6.33 16.60 0.18
N ILE A 366 -6.63 17.02 -1.05
CA ILE A 366 -5.67 17.09 -2.15
C ILE A 366 -5.77 18.43 -2.89
N GLU A 367 -4.63 18.95 -3.38
CA GLU A 367 -4.57 20.09 -4.28
C GLU A 367 -5.08 19.71 -5.67
N LEU A 368 -6.14 20.35 -6.14
CA LEU A 368 -6.74 20.03 -7.45
C LEU A 368 -5.82 20.32 -8.62
N GLU A 369 -4.94 21.30 -8.49
CA GLU A 369 -3.96 21.62 -9.53
C GLU A 369 -2.97 20.46 -9.72
N GLN A 370 -2.53 19.81 -8.64
CA GLN A 370 -1.67 18.62 -8.77
C GLN A 370 -2.40 17.47 -9.48
N VAL A 371 -3.69 17.26 -9.22
CA VAL A 371 -4.50 16.23 -9.89
C VAL A 371 -4.62 16.49 -11.38
N ARG A 372 -4.82 17.76 -11.78
CA ARG A 372 -4.85 18.17 -13.20
C ARG A 372 -3.50 17.94 -13.88
N LEU A 373 -2.43 18.44 -13.25
CA LEU A 373 -1.07 18.22 -13.77
C LEU A 373 -0.74 16.74 -13.89
N ALA A 374 -1.07 15.93 -12.88
CA ALA A 374 -0.84 14.49 -12.93
C ALA A 374 -1.56 13.81 -14.10
N SER A 375 -2.80 14.21 -14.41
CA SER A 375 -3.53 13.63 -15.54
C SER A 375 -2.86 13.93 -16.89
N GLU A 376 -2.30 15.13 -17.06
CA GLU A 376 -1.52 15.49 -18.25
C GLU A 376 -0.18 14.75 -18.26
N MET A 377 0.50 14.64 -17.10
CA MET A 377 1.77 13.94 -16.97
C MET A 377 1.64 12.45 -17.30
N TYR A 378 0.63 11.74 -16.81
CA TYR A 378 0.39 10.33 -17.17
C TYR A 378 0.16 10.15 -18.66
N PHE A 379 -0.56 11.06 -19.31
CA PHE A 379 -0.77 11.03 -20.75
C PHE A 379 0.55 11.23 -21.52
N GLU A 380 1.37 12.22 -21.13
CA GLU A 380 2.65 12.49 -21.77
C GLU A 380 3.69 11.38 -21.46
N MET A 381 3.67 10.75 -20.28
CA MET A 381 4.48 9.56 -19.97
C MET A 381 4.17 8.42 -20.94
N ALA A 382 2.89 8.14 -21.20
CA ALA A 382 2.51 7.10 -22.16
C ALA A 382 3.02 7.40 -23.57
N LYS A 383 3.07 8.66 -23.99
CA LYS A 383 3.65 9.08 -25.27
C LYS A 383 5.17 8.98 -25.30
N ALA A 384 5.84 9.44 -24.24
CA ALA A 384 7.30 9.43 -24.15
C ALA A 384 7.89 8.01 -24.10
N LEU A 385 7.09 7.03 -23.72
CA LEU A 385 7.47 5.61 -23.60
C LEU A 385 7.01 4.75 -24.80
N GLY A 386 6.43 5.36 -25.81
CA GLY A 386 5.94 4.71 -27.03
C GLY A 386 6.97 4.10 -27.97
#